data_a58c66970dd8ba18ae4603e944872113
#
_entry.id   a58c66970dd8ba18ae4603e944872113
#
_cell.length_a   1.000
_cell.length_b   1.000
_cell.length_c   1.000
_cell.angle_alpha   90.00
_cell.angle_beta   90.00
_cell.angle_gamma   90.00
#
_symmetry.space_group_name_H-M   'P 1'
#
loop_
_entity.id
_entity.type
_entity.pdbx_description
1 polymer ?
#
loop_
_entity_poly.entity_id
_entity_poly.type
_entity_poly.pdbx_seq_one_letter_code
_entity_poly.pdbx_strand_id
1 'polypeptide(L)'
;MKAWLLALALVLAPATAWCQTSDPTPLRFHDAAEETRFRALVTELRCVMCQNQSLADSNAQIAHDLRREVLTLMRQGKSDAQIRDYLVARYGEFVLYKPRVEGKTWLLWFGPALLLLAGGFVVARVVRRHAGNDVSTTDDAQEW
;
A
#
# COMPACT_ATOMS: atom_id res chain seq x y z
N MET A 1 59.90 -3.31 0.43
CA MET A 1 59.18 -4.24 1.31
C MET A 1 58.37 -3.53 2.38
N LYS A 2 58.87 -2.51 3.07
CA LYS A 2 58.10 -1.78 4.11
C LYS A 2 56.85 -1.05 3.60
N ALA A 3 56.87 -0.48 2.39
CA ALA A 3 55.73 0.22 1.81
C ALA A 3 54.55 -0.71 1.48
N TRP A 4 54.78 -1.94 1.09
CA TRP A 4 53.75 -2.93 0.80
C TRP A 4 53.03 -3.42 2.08
N LEU A 5 53.75 -3.50 3.20
CA LEU A 5 53.18 -3.88 4.49
C LEU A 5 52.27 -2.76 5.03
N LEU A 6 52.59 -1.51 4.78
CA LEU A 6 51.73 -0.37 5.16
C LEU A 6 50.45 -0.30 4.29
N ALA A 7 50.57 -0.60 2.98
CA ALA A 7 49.41 -0.68 2.11
C ALA A 7 48.48 -1.84 2.47
N LEU A 8 49.03 -3.00 2.85
CA LEU A 8 48.25 -4.15 3.29
C LEU A 8 47.55 -3.90 4.64
N ALA A 9 48.19 -3.17 5.56
CA ALA A 9 47.60 -2.78 6.85
C ALA A 9 46.45 -1.80 6.69
N LEU A 10 46.48 -0.92 5.68
CA LEU A 10 45.40 0.02 5.39
C LEU A 10 44.16 -0.66 4.79
N VAL A 11 44.33 -1.77 4.08
CA VAL A 11 43.22 -2.56 3.47
C VAL A 11 42.52 -3.43 4.52
N LEU A 12 43.26 -3.82 5.59
CA LEU A 12 42.73 -4.63 6.70
C LEU A 12 42.12 -3.78 7.84
N ALA A 13 42.01 -2.45 7.70
CA ALA A 13 41.33 -1.66 8.71
C ALA A 13 39.86 -2.13 8.79
N PRO A 14 39.39 -2.62 9.97
CA PRO A 14 38.00 -3.05 10.11
C PRO A 14 37.13 -1.85 9.84
N ALA A 15 36.32 -1.92 8.77
CA ALA A 15 35.20 -1.00 8.61
C ALA A 15 34.30 -1.24 9.85
N THR A 16 34.42 -0.38 10.85
CA THR A 16 33.46 -0.35 11.97
C THR A 16 32.12 0.00 11.35
N ALA A 17 31.35 -1.00 10.97
CA ALA A 17 29.97 -0.86 10.60
C ALA A 17 29.27 -0.27 11.81
N TRP A 18 28.88 0.99 11.74
CA TRP A 18 27.99 1.62 12.69
C TRP A 18 26.65 0.91 12.56
N CYS A 19 26.52 -0.18 13.34
CA CYS A 19 25.23 -0.80 13.53
C CYS A 19 24.36 0.25 14.23
N GLN A 20 23.41 0.82 13.49
CA GLN A 20 22.41 1.72 14.08
C GLN A 20 21.55 0.86 15.00
N THR A 21 21.94 0.85 16.29
CA THR A 21 21.11 0.25 17.32
C THR A 21 19.88 1.15 17.45
N SER A 22 18.72 0.55 17.17
CA SER A 22 17.45 1.17 17.52
C SER A 22 17.46 1.52 18.98
N ASP A 23 16.99 2.69 19.28
CA ASP A 23 16.73 3.09 20.64
C ASP A 23 15.55 2.27 21.20
N PRO A 24 15.79 1.36 22.16
CA PRO A 24 14.75 0.50 22.73
C PRO A 24 13.83 1.24 23.70
N THR A 25 13.99 2.57 23.85
CA THR A 25 13.18 3.35 24.79
C THR A 25 11.70 3.25 24.46
N PRO A 26 10.85 2.85 25.43
CA PRO A 26 9.42 2.78 25.23
C PRO A 26 8.87 4.17 24.90
N LEU A 27 7.90 4.21 24.00
CA LEU A 27 7.20 5.44 23.65
C LEU A 27 6.51 5.99 24.91
N ARG A 28 6.73 7.28 25.20
CA ARG A 28 6.08 7.98 26.32
C ARG A 28 5.07 8.94 25.72
N PHE A 29 3.85 8.88 26.22
CA PHE A 29 2.76 9.77 25.83
C PHE A 29 2.57 10.84 26.91
N HIS A 30 2.10 12.03 26.51
CA HIS A 30 1.81 13.12 27.45
C HIS A 30 0.51 12.87 28.21
N ASP A 31 -0.49 12.32 27.51
CA ASP A 31 -1.81 12.01 28.05
C ASP A 31 -2.47 10.82 27.31
N ALA A 32 -3.61 10.37 27.84
CA ALA A 32 -4.37 9.27 27.27
C ALA A 32 -5.00 9.62 25.90
N ALA A 33 -5.23 10.88 25.63
CA ALA A 33 -5.78 11.33 24.34
C ALA A 33 -4.71 11.22 23.23
N GLU A 34 -3.48 11.64 23.51
CA GLU A 34 -2.34 11.45 22.59
C GLU A 34 -2.12 9.96 22.29
N GLU A 35 -2.16 9.11 23.32
CA GLU A 35 -2.01 7.66 23.16
C GLU A 35 -3.11 7.06 22.31
N THR A 36 -4.37 7.40 22.57
CA THR A 36 -5.52 6.89 21.81
C THR A 36 -5.44 7.30 20.35
N ARG A 37 -5.15 8.57 20.07
CA ARG A 37 -4.97 9.07 18.71
C ARG A 37 -3.80 8.40 18.01
N PHE A 38 -2.68 8.24 18.70
CA PHE A 38 -1.51 7.55 18.20
C PHE A 38 -1.83 6.10 17.82
N ARG A 39 -2.48 5.34 18.72
CA ARG A 39 -2.84 3.93 18.48
C ARG A 39 -3.76 3.78 17.27
N ALA A 40 -4.77 4.66 17.15
CA ALA A 40 -5.65 4.67 15.99
C ALA A 40 -4.87 4.85 14.68
N LEU A 41 -3.96 5.84 14.65
CA LEU A 41 -3.18 6.16 13.46
C LEU A 41 -2.22 5.04 13.06
N VAL A 42 -1.45 4.45 14.01
CA VAL A 42 -0.49 3.38 13.69
C VAL A 42 -1.16 2.06 13.30
N THR A 43 -2.42 1.85 13.69
CA THR A 43 -3.22 0.70 13.26
C THR A 43 -3.67 0.84 11.80
N GLU A 44 -3.90 2.05 11.32
CA GLU A 44 -4.24 2.35 9.92
C GLU A 44 -3.04 2.32 8.98
N LEU A 45 -1.82 2.34 9.53
CA LEU A 45 -0.58 2.35 8.76
C LEU A 45 0.01 0.95 8.67
N ARG A 46 0.55 0.62 7.49
CA ARG A 46 1.21 -0.65 7.21
C ARG A 46 2.71 -0.52 7.40
N CYS A 47 3.33 -1.54 7.98
CA CYS A 47 4.78 -1.65 8.00
C CYS A 47 5.29 -1.99 6.59
N VAL A 48 6.09 -1.11 5.99
CA VAL A 48 6.51 -1.20 4.58
C VAL A 48 7.46 -2.37 4.29
N MET A 49 8.10 -2.95 5.30
CA MET A 49 9.03 -4.08 5.16
C MET A 49 8.55 -5.35 5.90
N CYS A 50 7.36 -5.32 6.49
CA CYS A 50 6.81 -6.43 7.23
C CYS A 50 5.73 -7.13 6.40
N GLN A 51 5.59 -8.44 6.54
CA GLN A 51 4.62 -9.23 5.77
C GLN A 51 3.17 -8.83 6.08
N ASN A 52 2.73 -7.70 5.55
CA ASN A 52 1.35 -7.18 5.68
C ASN A 52 0.90 -6.80 7.10
N GLN A 53 1.80 -6.69 8.06
CA GLN A 53 1.45 -6.30 9.43
C GLN A 53 1.19 -4.80 9.55
N SER A 54 0.32 -4.42 10.48
CA SER A 54 0.14 -3.02 10.84
C SER A 54 1.41 -2.46 11.51
N LEU A 55 1.54 -1.15 11.48
CA LEU A 55 2.61 -0.48 12.19
C LEU A 55 2.49 -0.69 13.71
N ALA A 56 1.25 -0.93 14.21
CA ALA A 56 0.99 -1.22 15.62
C ALA A 56 1.51 -2.60 16.04
N ASP A 57 1.33 -3.62 15.19
CA ASP A 57 1.57 -5.03 15.53
C ASP A 57 2.98 -5.50 15.20
N SER A 58 3.70 -4.77 14.35
CA SER A 58 5.02 -5.17 13.90
C SER A 58 6.11 -4.89 14.95
N ASN A 59 6.94 -5.90 15.23
CA ASN A 59 8.13 -5.79 16.07
C ASN A 59 9.41 -5.52 15.26
N ALA A 60 9.32 -5.30 13.96
CA ALA A 60 10.46 -4.97 13.14
C ALA A 60 11.05 -3.60 13.53
N GLN A 61 12.36 -3.48 13.38
CA GLN A 61 13.08 -2.24 13.67
C GLN A 61 12.47 -1.03 12.97
N ILE A 62 12.21 -1.14 11.68
CA ILE A 62 11.60 -0.07 10.88
C ILE A 62 10.22 0.34 11.41
N ALA A 63 9.45 -0.58 11.99
CA ALA A 63 8.17 -0.25 12.59
C ALA A 63 8.33 0.58 13.87
N HIS A 64 9.36 0.30 14.67
CA HIS A 64 9.69 1.12 15.83
C HIS A 64 10.08 2.54 15.42
N ASP A 65 10.90 2.68 14.40
CA ASP A 65 11.35 3.99 13.92
C ASP A 65 10.19 4.79 13.32
N LEU A 66 9.33 4.14 12.52
CA LEU A 66 8.13 4.79 11.97
C LEU A 66 7.13 5.21 13.06
N ARG A 67 6.94 4.42 14.11
CA ARG A 67 6.10 4.82 15.25
C ARG A 67 6.62 6.06 15.95
N ARG A 68 7.93 6.19 16.12
CA ARG A 68 8.54 7.41 16.68
C ARG A 68 8.36 8.61 15.77
N GLU A 69 8.53 8.41 14.47
CA GLU A 69 8.31 9.46 13.49
C GLU A 69 6.86 9.96 13.54
N VAL A 70 5.88 9.05 13.58
CA VAL A 70 4.46 9.39 13.72
C VAL A 70 4.23 10.21 15.00
N LEU A 71 4.74 9.78 16.14
CA LEU A 71 4.59 10.51 17.41
C LEU A 71 5.23 11.90 17.34
N THR A 72 6.39 12.02 16.72
CA THR A 72 7.07 13.29 16.51
C THR A 72 6.24 14.24 15.65
N LEU A 73 5.67 13.75 14.55
CA LEU A 73 4.80 14.55 13.68
C LEU A 73 3.51 14.99 14.39
N MET A 74 2.92 14.12 15.23
CA MET A 74 1.78 14.47 16.08
C MET A 74 2.10 15.61 17.02
N ARG A 75 3.26 15.56 17.67
CA ARG A 75 3.75 16.61 18.58
C ARG A 75 4.11 17.92 17.91
N GLN A 76 4.45 17.88 16.62
CA GLN A 76 4.57 19.06 15.77
C GLN A 76 3.21 19.68 15.40
N GLY A 77 2.10 19.13 15.89
CA GLY A 77 0.77 19.66 15.62
C GLY A 77 0.20 19.28 14.25
N LYS A 78 0.80 18.32 13.54
CA LYS A 78 0.27 17.87 12.25
C LYS A 78 -1.05 17.11 12.42
N SER A 79 -1.96 17.32 11.47
CA SER A 79 -3.18 16.53 11.39
C SER A 79 -2.89 15.10 10.89
N ASP A 80 -3.82 14.17 11.15
CA ASP A 80 -3.67 12.78 10.70
C ASP A 80 -3.56 12.66 9.17
N ALA A 81 -4.26 13.54 8.45
CA ALA A 81 -4.14 13.62 6.99
C ALA A 81 -2.72 14.03 6.56
N GLN A 82 -2.17 15.07 7.18
CA GLN A 82 -0.80 15.53 6.90
C GLN A 82 0.27 14.49 7.26
N ILE A 83 0.04 13.71 8.31
CA ILE A 83 0.96 12.62 8.70
C ILE A 83 0.90 11.51 7.66
N ARG A 84 -0.30 11.11 7.22
CA ARG A 84 -0.45 10.12 6.13
C ARG A 84 0.18 10.61 4.83
N ASP A 85 -0.03 11.87 4.45
CA ASP A 85 0.56 12.45 3.25
C ASP A 85 2.09 12.45 3.30
N TYR A 86 2.66 12.81 4.44
CA TYR A 86 4.10 12.78 4.66
C TYR A 86 4.66 11.37 4.50
N LEU A 87 4.02 10.36 5.11
CA LEU A 87 4.46 8.98 5.03
C LEU A 87 4.32 8.42 3.61
N VAL A 88 3.23 8.74 2.91
CA VAL A 88 3.03 8.36 1.51
C VAL A 88 4.09 8.99 0.60
N ALA A 89 4.41 10.27 0.78
CA ALA A 89 5.44 10.93 0.00
C ALA A 89 6.83 10.30 0.18
N ARG A 90 7.11 9.74 1.37
CA ARG A 90 8.42 9.17 1.71
C ARG A 90 8.52 7.67 1.43
N TYR A 91 7.46 6.91 1.67
CA TYR A 91 7.44 5.43 1.63
C TYR A 91 6.51 4.88 0.55
N GLY A 92 5.75 5.72 -0.13
CA GLY A 92 4.78 5.33 -1.16
C GLY A 92 3.40 4.95 -0.59
N GLU A 93 2.43 4.76 -1.50
CA GLU A 93 1.04 4.42 -1.17
C GLU A 93 0.89 3.11 -0.36
N PHE A 94 1.89 2.25 -0.43
CA PHE A 94 1.89 0.96 0.26
C PHE A 94 1.84 1.08 1.80
N VAL A 95 2.19 2.25 2.35
CA VAL A 95 2.10 2.52 3.79
C VAL A 95 0.66 2.60 4.29
N LEU A 96 -0.32 2.73 3.39
CA LEU A 96 -1.74 2.78 3.73
C LEU A 96 -2.40 1.42 3.53
N TYR A 97 -3.22 0.97 4.50
CA TYR A 97 -4.06 -0.22 4.32
C TYR A 97 -5.17 0.00 3.30
N LYS A 98 -5.76 1.20 3.30
CA LYS A 98 -6.80 1.58 2.36
C LYS A 98 -6.20 2.51 1.31
N PRO A 99 -5.97 2.03 0.07
CA PRO A 99 -5.49 2.90 -0.99
C PRO A 99 -6.51 4.02 -1.20
N ARG A 100 -6.01 5.21 -1.43
CA ARG A 100 -6.86 6.37 -1.72
C ARG A 100 -7.55 6.16 -3.07
N VAL A 101 -8.80 6.56 -3.16
CA VAL A 101 -9.52 6.63 -4.45
C VAL A 101 -9.00 7.87 -5.18
N GLU A 102 -7.86 7.74 -5.83
CA GLU A 102 -7.28 8.77 -6.69
C GLU A 102 -7.61 8.46 -8.16
N GLY A 103 -7.40 9.45 -9.04
CA GLY A 103 -7.62 9.26 -10.47
C GLY A 103 -6.90 8.05 -11.08
N LYS A 104 -5.78 7.61 -10.48
CA LYS A 104 -5.03 6.41 -10.89
C LYS A 104 -5.73 5.09 -10.50
N THR A 105 -6.48 5.08 -9.40
CA THR A 105 -7.14 3.87 -8.89
C THR A 105 -8.61 3.80 -9.28
N TRP A 106 -9.17 4.85 -9.89
CA TRP A 106 -10.56 4.87 -10.35
C TRP A 106 -10.89 3.72 -11.30
N LEU A 107 -9.98 3.45 -12.25
CA LEU A 107 -10.16 2.36 -13.21
C LEU A 107 -10.18 0.97 -12.52
N LEU A 108 -9.43 0.80 -11.43
CA LEU A 108 -9.41 -0.44 -10.66
C LEU A 108 -10.75 -0.69 -9.96
N TRP A 109 -11.37 0.37 -9.43
CA TRP A 109 -12.63 0.27 -8.70
C TRP A 109 -13.85 0.14 -9.60
N PHE A 110 -13.87 0.89 -10.71
CA PHE A 110 -15.02 0.94 -11.63
C PHE A 110 -14.83 0.11 -12.89
N GLY A 111 -13.61 -0.32 -13.20
CA GLY A 111 -13.28 -1.13 -14.37
C GLY A 111 -14.12 -2.41 -14.49
N PRO A 112 -14.20 -3.25 -13.45
CA PRO A 112 -15.00 -4.48 -13.51
C PRO A 112 -16.47 -4.24 -13.79
N ALA A 113 -17.07 -3.23 -13.18
CA ALA A 113 -18.47 -2.87 -13.41
C ALA A 113 -18.71 -2.40 -14.86
N LEU A 114 -17.81 -1.61 -15.40
CA LEU A 114 -17.87 -1.11 -16.78
C LEU A 114 -17.71 -2.25 -17.80
N LEU A 115 -16.81 -3.20 -17.54
CA LEU A 115 -16.65 -4.40 -18.38
C LEU A 115 -17.89 -5.28 -18.35
N LEU A 116 -18.53 -5.48 -17.21
CA LEU A 116 -19.77 -6.24 -17.09
C LEU A 116 -20.92 -5.57 -17.86
N LEU A 117 -21.05 -4.25 -17.75
CA LEU A 117 -22.06 -3.50 -18.50
C LEU A 117 -21.83 -3.57 -20.01
N ALA A 118 -20.60 -3.38 -20.46
CA ALA A 118 -20.25 -3.46 -21.88
C ALA A 118 -20.45 -4.89 -22.42
N GLY A 119 -19.99 -5.91 -21.69
CA GLY A 119 -20.18 -7.31 -22.05
C GLY A 119 -21.66 -7.71 -22.11
N GLY A 120 -22.42 -7.33 -21.08
CA GLY A 120 -23.87 -7.55 -21.05
C GLY A 120 -24.61 -6.89 -22.20
N PHE A 121 -24.22 -5.67 -22.54
CA PHE A 121 -24.79 -4.96 -23.72
C PHE A 121 -24.51 -5.68 -25.04
N VAL A 122 -23.25 -6.14 -25.23
CA VAL A 122 -22.88 -6.91 -26.44
C VAL A 122 -23.66 -8.20 -26.51
N VAL A 123 -23.73 -8.97 -25.42
CA VAL A 123 -24.51 -10.24 -25.39
C VAL A 123 -25.98 -9.98 -25.69
N ALA A 124 -26.61 -8.99 -25.05
CA ALA A 124 -27.99 -8.63 -25.31
C ALA A 124 -28.23 -8.25 -26.77
N ARG A 125 -27.30 -7.51 -27.39
CA ARG A 125 -27.37 -7.12 -28.78
C ARG A 125 -27.24 -8.33 -29.71
N VAL A 126 -26.33 -9.26 -29.44
CA VAL A 126 -26.14 -10.49 -30.22
C VAL A 126 -27.38 -11.39 -30.12
N VAL A 127 -27.89 -11.62 -28.90
CA VAL A 127 -29.09 -12.44 -28.70
C VAL A 127 -30.29 -11.84 -29.42
N ARG A 128 -30.53 -10.53 -29.35
CA ARG A 128 -31.63 -9.86 -30.07
C ARG A 128 -31.50 -9.99 -31.60
N ARG A 129 -30.27 -9.95 -32.12
CA ARG A 129 -30.05 -10.14 -33.57
C ARG A 129 -30.33 -11.57 -34.04
N HIS A 130 -29.99 -12.59 -33.23
CA HIS A 130 -30.26 -13.99 -33.60
C HIS A 130 -31.72 -14.37 -33.37
N ALA A 131 -32.37 -13.90 -32.31
CA ALA A 131 -33.81 -14.11 -32.11
C ALA A 131 -34.71 -13.52 -33.22
N GLY A 132 -34.23 -12.49 -33.92
CA GLY A 132 -34.95 -11.95 -35.08
C GLY A 132 -34.78 -12.74 -36.40
N ASN A 133 -33.76 -13.60 -36.49
CA ASN A 133 -33.50 -14.40 -37.71
C ASN A 133 -34.16 -15.79 -37.68
N ASP A 134 -34.47 -16.33 -36.48
CA ASP A 134 -35.04 -17.66 -36.33
C ASP A 134 -36.57 -17.72 -36.64
N VAL A 135 -37.23 -16.57 -36.84
CA VAL A 135 -38.67 -16.52 -37.18
C VAL A 135 -38.94 -16.65 -38.68
N SER A 136 -37.91 -16.62 -39.54
CA SER A 136 -38.08 -16.61 -41.01
C SER A 136 -37.87 -17.96 -41.69
N THR A 137 -37.59 -19.05 -40.98
CA THR A 137 -37.22 -20.33 -41.62
C THR A 137 -38.17 -21.52 -41.36
N THR A 138 -39.34 -21.29 -40.73
CA THR A 138 -40.25 -22.41 -40.40
C THR A 138 -41.53 -22.49 -41.25
N ASP A 139 -41.70 -21.67 -42.31
CA ASP A 139 -42.94 -21.68 -43.09
C ASP A 139 -42.85 -22.39 -44.45
N ASP A 140 -41.70 -22.97 -44.84
CA ASP A 140 -41.56 -23.56 -46.19
C ASP A 140 -41.32 -25.08 -46.22
N ALA A 141 -41.71 -25.83 -45.19
CA ALA A 141 -41.48 -27.29 -45.18
C ALA A 141 -42.70 -28.10 -44.69
N GLN A 142 -43.92 -27.84 -45.19
CA GLN A 142 -45.03 -28.80 -45.15
C GLN A 142 -45.98 -28.62 -46.35
N GLU A 143 -45.52 -29.05 -47.47
CA GLU A 143 -46.43 -29.57 -48.54
C GLU A 143 -46.06 -31.01 -48.82
N TRP A 144 -46.93 -31.94 -48.33
CA TRP A 144 -47.18 -33.28 -48.90
C TRP A 144 -48.64 -33.48 -48.93
#